data_d7c1880d4b7dd7725cd918ee7cef51dd
#
_entry.id   d7c1880d4b7dd7725cd918ee7cef51dd
#
_cell.length_a   1.000
_cell.length_b   1.000
_cell.length_c   1.000
_cell.angle_alpha   90.00
_cell.angle_beta   90.00
_cell.angle_gamma   90.00
#
_symmetry.space_group_name_H-M   'P 1'
#
loop_
_entity.id
_entity.type
_entity.pdbx_description
1 polymer ?
#
loop_
_entity_poly.entity_id
_entity_poly.type
_entity_poly.pdbx_seq_one_letter_code
_entity_poly.pdbx_strand_id
1 'polypeptide(L)'
;MVKGFYDDLKAAKKGESIVLNVLKSITTDYEFDDVSNDKTYWHIGDISVYDIAWDCHYYIDVKDDSCISYTGNILAEHRVWYKDSGWEKGFMQTACYDYVAYLSQADKKIYILDFPLWKKHYQNVFKKHKYIPHGGEQTTDAYLMSLSKAKELGIVLYEIDYDFDGKKYYGLNVSEPTKQLVS
;
A
#
# COMPACT_ATOMS: atom_id res chain seq x y z
N MET A 1 4.91 24.22 8.86
CA MET A 1 3.63 23.93 9.54
C MET A 1 3.56 22.43 9.71
N VAL A 2 3.62 21.92 10.93
CA VAL A 2 3.51 20.47 11.19
C VAL A 2 2.07 20.07 10.90
N LYS A 3 1.84 19.15 9.96
CA LYS A 3 0.51 18.55 9.76
C LYS A 3 0.10 17.91 11.07
N GLY A 4 -1.08 18.23 11.56
CA GLY A 4 -1.59 17.61 12.77
C GLY A 4 -2.01 16.17 12.52
N PHE A 5 -1.97 15.33 13.55
CA PHE A 5 -2.41 13.92 13.52
C PHE A 5 -3.78 13.72 12.82
N TYR A 6 -4.71 14.67 13.02
CA TYR A 6 -6.03 14.63 12.37
C TYR A 6 -5.96 14.82 10.84
N ASP A 7 -5.01 15.61 10.33
CA ASP A 7 -4.85 15.82 8.89
C ASP A 7 -4.28 14.56 8.24
N ASP A 8 -3.36 13.87 8.91
CA ASP A 8 -2.78 12.61 8.41
C ASP A 8 -3.82 11.48 8.44
N LEU A 9 -4.64 11.39 9.49
CA LEU A 9 -5.74 10.42 9.57
C LEU A 9 -6.79 10.67 8.46
N LYS A 10 -7.15 11.94 8.21
CA LYS A 10 -8.08 12.30 7.14
C LYS A 10 -7.52 11.96 5.75
N ALA A 11 -6.22 12.17 5.54
CA ALA A 11 -5.56 11.82 4.29
C ALA A 11 -5.55 10.30 4.08
N ALA A 12 -5.23 9.51 5.12
CA ALA A 12 -5.26 8.04 5.07
C ALA A 12 -6.67 7.54 4.70
N LYS A 13 -7.72 8.01 5.39
CA LYS A 13 -9.12 7.65 5.10
C LYS A 13 -9.55 8.00 3.68
N LYS A 14 -9.03 9.09 3.13
CA LYS A 14 -9.26 9.44 1.72
C LYS A 14 -8.60 8.41 0.79
N GLY A 15 -7.36 8.01 1.06
CA GLY A 15 -6.64 6.99 0.28
C GLY A 15 -7.39 5.65 0.29
N GLU A 16 -7.80 5.18 1.47
CA GLU A 16 -8.62 3.96 1.62
C GLU A 16 -9.91 4.02 0.80
N SER A 17 -10.63 5.15 0.87
CA SER A 17 -11.86 5.37 0.11
C SER A 17 -11.62 5.36 -1.42
N ILE A 18 -10.53 5.94 -1.90
CA ILE A 18 -10.16 5.90 -3.32
C ILE A 18 -9.98 4.45 -3.76
N VAL A 19 -9.12 3.70 -3.07
CA VAL A 19 -8.81 2.30 -3.41
C VAL A 19 -10.07 1.45 -3.38
N LEU A 20 -10.86 1.53 -2.32
CA LEU A 20 -12.11 0.76 -2.18
C LEU A 20 -13.09 1.01 -3.34
N ASN A 21 -13.33 2.29 -3.69
CA ASN A 21 -14.24 2.64 -4.78
C ASN A 21 -13.72 2.15 -6.14
N VAL A 22 -12.43 2.28 -6.40
CA VAL A 22 -11.80 1.80 -7.62
C VAL A 22 -11.95 0.29 -7.73
N LEU A 23 -11.61 -0.47 -6.70
CA LEU A 23 -11.73 -1.94 -6.69
C LEU A 23 -13.17 -2.38 -6.93
N LYS A 24 -14.15 -1.79 -6.26
CA LYS A 24 -15.60 -2.05 -6.49
C LYS A 24 -16.07 -1.74 -7.90
N SER A 25 -15.38 -0.88 -8.62
CA SER A 25 -15.77 -0.46 -9.98
C SER A 25 -15.24 -1.37 -11.08
N ILE A 26 -14.16 -2.12 -10.81
CA ILE A 26 -13.46 -2.92 -11.85
C ILE A 26 -13.87 -4.38 -11.88
N THR A 27 -14.50 -4.89 -10.82
CA THR A 27 -14.93 -6.29 -10.76
C THR A 27 -16.16 -6.47 -9.88
N THR A 28 -16.94 -7.48 -10.19
CA THR A 28 -18.09 -7.98 -9.39
C THR A 28 -17.84 -9.38 -8.84
N ASP A 29 -16.66 -9.95 -9.08
CA ASP A 29 -16.30 -11.30 -8.65
C ASP A 29 -15.88 -11.35 -7.17
N TYR A 30 -15.69 -10.17 -6.59
CA TYR A 30 -15.30 -9.97 -5.20
C TYR A 30 -16.24 -9.00 -4.49
N GLU A 31 -16.45 -9.24 -3.20
CA GLU A 31 -17.07 -8.28 -2.30
C GLU A 31 -15.96 -7.55 -1.52
N PHE A 32 -16.08 -6.23 -1.39
CA PHE A 32 -15.07 -5.39 -0.74
C PHE A 32 -15.71 -4.61 0.41
N ASP A 33 -15.14 -4.69 1.61
CA ASP A 33 -15.60 -3.97 2.79
C ASP A 33 -14.47 -3.15 3.43
N ASP A 34 -14.79 -1.92 3.88
CA ASP A 34 -13.92 -1.08 4.69
C ASP A 34 -13.91 -1.62 6.13
N VAL A 35 -12.78 -2.18 6.55
CA VAL A 35 -12.56 -2.69 7.91
C VAL A 35 -11.57 -1.83 8.71
N SER A 36 -11.09 -0.74 8.14
CA SER A 36 -10.05 0.12 8.69
C SER A 36 -10.42 0.81 10.01
N ASN A 37 -11.72 0.89 10.34
CA ASN A 37 -12.20 1.43 11.62
C ASN A 37 -12.33 0.37 12.73
N ASP A 38 -12.21 -0.91 12.41
CA ASP A 38 -12.29 -2.00 13.37
C ASP A 38 -10.89 -2.37 13.88
N LYS A 39 -10.66 -2.18 15.17
CA LYS A 39 -9.37 -2.47 15.82
C LYS A 39 -8.91 -3.93 15.66
N THR A 40 -9.83 -4.84 15.43
CA THR A 40 -9.54 -6.26 15.20
C THR A 40 -8.68 -6.46 13.94
N TYR A 41 -8.81 -5.55 12.96
CA TYR A 41 -8.15 -5.64 11.66
C TYR A 41 -6.87 -4.80 11.50
N TRP A 42 -6.46 -4.01 12.52
CA TRP A 42 -5.32 -3.08 12.40
C TRP A 42 -3.98 -3.70 11.97
N HIS A 43 -3.81 -5.01 12.12
CA HIS A 43 -2.61 -5.72 11.66
C HIS A 43 -2.88 -6.62 10.45
N ILE A 44 -4.14 -6.65 9.98
CA ILE A 44 -4.60 -7.55 8.94
C ILE A 44 -4.90 -6.79 7.64
N GLY A 45 -5.33 -5.52 7.71
CA GLY A 45 -5.55 -4.65 6.55
C GLY A 45 -6.68 -3.65 6.75
N ASP A 46 -6.85 -2.77 5.76
CA ASP A 46 -7.86 -1.71 5.73
C ASP A 46 -9.12 -2.14 4.96
N ILE A 47 -8.97 -3.05 4.00
CA ILE A 47 -10.04 -3.56 3.15
C ILE A 47 -10.07 -5.08 3.26
N SER A 48 -11.25 -5.62 3.61
CA SER A 48 -11.56 -7.05 3.47
C SER A 48 -12.07 -7.33 2.06
N VAL A 49 -11.59 -8.38 1.45
CA VAL A 49 -11.97 -8.86 0.11
C VAL A 49 -12.51 -10.28 0.26
N TYR A 50 -13.76 -10.50 -0.09
CA TYR A 50 -14.35 -11.84 -0.14
C TYR A 50 -14.39 -12.32 -1.60
N ASP A 51 -13.70 -13.41 -1.88
CA ASP A 51 -13.71 -14.07 -3.19
C ASP A 51 -14.94 -15.00 -3.26
N ILE A 52 -15.91 -14.63 -4.09
CA ILE A 52 -17.18 -15.33 -4.22
C ILE A 52 -16.97 -16.73 -4.82
N ALA A 53 -16.01 -16.88 -5.72
CA ALA A 53 -15.77 -18.15 -6.42
C ALA A 53 -15.05 -19.18 -5.54
N TRP A 54 -14.15 -18.73 -4.66
CA TRP A 54 -13.31 -19.59 -3.83
C TRP A 54 -13.73 -19.65 -2.36
N ASP A 55 -14.79 -18.88 -1.97
CA ASP A 55 -15.30 -18.81 -0.59
C ASP A 55 -14.19 -18.56 0.42
N CYS A 56 -13.37 -17.52 0.16
CA CYS A 56 -12.25 -17.16 1.01
C CYS A 56 -12.09 -15.64 1.14
N HIS A 57 -11.44 -15.22 2.23
CA HIS A 57 -11.15 -13.83 2.50
C HIS A 57 -9.67 -13.52 2.29
N TYR A 58 -9.41 -12.33 1.74
CA TYR A 58 -8.11 -11.69 1.66
C TYR A 58 -8.18 -10.31 2.30
N TYR A 59 -7.02 -9.78 2.65
CA TYR A 59 -6.92 -8.46 3.27
C TYR A 59 -5.92 -7.60 2.54
N ILE A 60 -6.32 -6.36 2.27
CA ILE A 60 -5.52 -5.35 1.59
C ILE A 60 -5.25 -4.21 2.57
N ASP A 61 -3.99 -3.87 2.76
CA ASP A 61 -3.57 -2.64 3.43
C ASP A 61 -3.34 -1.53 2.40
N VAL A 62 -3.75 -0.30 2.71
CA VAL A 62 -3.63 0.83 1.79
C VAL A 62 -2.48 1.73 2.20
N LYS A 63 -1.53 1.95 1.29
CA LYS A 63 -0.43 2.89 1.46
C LYS A 63 -0.56 4.03 0.47
N ASP A 64 -0.94 5.21 0.96
CA ASP A 64 -1.00 6.45 0.18
C ASP A 64 0.36 7.16 0.28
N ASP A 65 1.18 7.03 -0.76
CA ASP A 65 2.53 7.59 -0.81
C ASP A 65 2.66 8.64 -1.90
N SER A 66 2.68 9.91 -1.47
CA SER A 66 2.87 11.05 -2.36
C SER A 66 4.25 11.09 -3.03
N CYS A 67 5.22 10.31 -2.53
CA CYS A 67 6.59 10.31 -3.06
C CYS A 67 6.78 9.36 -4.23
N ILE A 68 5.91 8.37 -4.40
CA ILE A 68 6.06 7.34 -5.45
C ILE A 68 6.08 7.93 -6.85
N SER A 69 5.28 8.97 -7.12
CA SER A 69 5.16 9.61 -8.44
C SER A 69 6.47 10.22 -8.95
N TYR A 70 7.32 10.75 -8.07
CA TYR A 70 8.59 11.35 -8.46
C TYR A 70 9.82 10.53 -8.12
N THR A 71 9.74 9.60 -7.18
CA THR A 71 10.86 8.71 -6.84
C THR A 71 10.83 7.39 -7.59
N GLY A 72 9.63 6.94 -8.00
CA GLY A 72 9.40 5.61 -8.54
C GLY A 72 9.71 4.48 -7.54
N ASN A 73 9.73 4.78 -6.24
CA ASN A 73 10.06 3.81 -5.20
C ASN A 73 8.86 3.53 -4.30
N ILE A 74 8.76 2.29 -3.83
CA ILE A 74 7.92 1.85 -2.73
C ILE A 74 8.74 1.72 -1.45
N LEU A 75 8.14 2.03 -0.31
CA LEU A 75 8.81 2.08 0.98
C LEU A 75 8.39 0.90 1.85
N ALA A 76 9.36 0.08 2.25
CA ALA A 76 9.20 -1.03 3.19
C ALA A 76 9.66 -0.60 4.58
N GLU A 77 8.72 -0.23 5.42
CA GLU A 77 9.02 0.21 6.79
C GLU A 77 9.45 -0.96 7.66
N HIS A 78 10.70 -0.91 8.12
CA HIS A 78 11.29 -1.95 8.96
C HIS A 78 11.10 -1.67 10.43
N ARG A 79 11.40 -0.43 10.87
CA ARG A 79 11.24 0.02 12.26
C ARG A 79 10.80 1.48 12.28
N VAL A 80 10.05 1.83 13.32
CA VAL A 80 9.66 3.21 13.59
C VAL A 80 10.19 3.60 14.96
N TRP A 81 10.77 4.77 15.06
CA TRP A 81 11.16 5.36 16.34
C TRP A 81 10.12 6.39 16.74
N TYR A 82 9.65 6.27 17.95
CA TYR A 82 8.75 7.24 18.58
C TYR A 82 9.48 7.89 19.76
N LYS A 83 9.20 9.18 19.97
CA LYS A 83 9.82 9.96 21.05
C LYS A 83 9.60 9.35 22.44
N ASP A 84 8.42 8.79 22.69
CA ASP A 84 8.02 8.29 24.00
C ASP A 84 8.34 6.80 24.20
N SER A 85 8.34 5.98 23.16
CA SER A 85 8.54 4.52 23.26
C SER A 85 9.85 4.00 22.63
N GLY A 86 10.56 4.83 21.87
CA GLY A 86 11.80 4.42 21.19
C GLY A 86 11.53 3.65 19.89
N TRP A 87 12.40 2.68 19.55
CA TRP A 87 12.28 1.87 18.34
C TRP A 87 11.26 0.75 18.48
N GLU A 88 10.29 0.74 17.59
CA GLU A 88 9.29 -0.31 17.45
C GLU A 88 9.42 -1.01 16.08
N LYS A 89 8.82 -2.19 15.94
CA LYS A 89 8.79 -2.93 14.67
C LYS A 89 7.85 -2.23 13.70
N GLY A 90 8.30 -2.01 12.46
CA GLY A 90 7.48 -1.49 11.38
C GLY A 90 6.55 -2.56 10.77
N PHE A 91 5.69 -2.15 9.83
CA PHE A 91 4.68 -3.03 9.25
C PHE A 91 5.27 -4.25 8.52
N MET A 92 6.46 -4.14 7.94
CA MET A 92 7.13 -5.30 7.31
C MET A 92 7.44 -6.43 8.29
N GLN A 93 7.48 -6.16 9.60
CA GLN A 93 7.74 -7.17 10.63
C GLN A 93 6.47 -7.65 11.35
N THR A 94 5.46 -6.81 11.44
CA THR A 94 4.26 -7.04 12.29
C THR A 94 3.02 -7.41 11.49
N ALA A 95 2.88 -6.91 10.26
CA ALA A 95 1.67 -7.08 9.47
C ALA A 95 1.53 -8.49 8.87
N CYS A 96 0.27 -8.87 8.64
CA CYS A 96 -0.17 -10.14 8.09
C CYS A 96 -1.15 -9.94 6.94
N TYR A 97 -0.95 -8.89 6.11
CA TYR A 97 -1.76 -8.66 4.92
C TYR A 97 -1.52 -9.74 3.86
N ASP A 98 -2.50 -9.95 2.97
CA ASP A 98 -2.28 -10.71 1.74
C ASP A 98 -1.71 -9.79 0.66
N TYR A 99 -2.26 -8.58 0.57
CA TYR A 99 -1.87 -7.59 -0.44
C TYR A 99 -1.67 -6.20 0.16
N VAL A 100 -0.94 -5.36 -0.56
CA VAL A 100 -0.86 -3.92 -0.32
C VAL A 100 -1.29 -3.18 -1.56
N ALA A 101 -2.26 -2.27 -1.41
CA ALA A 101 -2.63 -1.31 -2.44
C ALA A 101 -1.80 -0.04 -2.25
N TYR A 102 -0.78 0.13 -3.08
CA TYR A 102 0.11 1.29 -3.05
C TYR A 102 -0.45 2.37 -3.99
N LEU A 103 -0.98 3.44 -3.40
CA LEU A 103 -1.68 4.51 -4.10
C LEU A 103 -0.75 5.67 -4.47
N SER A 104 -0.71 6.03 -5.74
CA SER A 104 -0.14 7.28 -6.26
C SER A 104 -1.27 8.20 -6.69
N GLN A 105 -1.65 9.16 -5.83
CA GLN A 105 -2.72 10.13 -6.19
C GLN A 105 -2.31 11.05 -7.35
N ALA A 106 -1.02 11.42 -7.42
CA ALA A 106 -0.51 12.31 -8.47
C ALA A 106 -0.57 11.68 -9.86
N ASP A 107 -0.26 10.38 -9.96
CA ASP A 107 -0.28 9.64 -11.22
C ASP A 107 -1.65 9.03 -11.51
N LYS A 108 -2.59 9.11 -10.57
CA LYS A 108 -3.89 8.41 -10.61
C LYS A 108 -3.72 6.91 -10.83
N LYS A 109 -2.82 6.29 -10.07
CA LYS A 109 -2.48 4.87 -10.17
C LYS A 109 -2.56 4.16 -8.83
N ILE A 110 -2.99 2.91 -8.88
CA ILE A 110 -2.92 1.96 -7.75
C ILE A 110 -2.07 0.78 -8.21
N TYR A 111 -1.11 0.39 -7.39
CA TYR A 111 -0.30 -0.81 -7.57
C TYR A 111 -0.72 -1.83 -6.53
N ILE A 112 -1.21 -3.00 -6.96
CA ILE A 112 -1.52 -4.11 -6.06
C ILE A 112 -0.26 -4.97 -5.91
N LEU A 113 0.23 -5.08 -4.70
CA LEU A 113 1.47 -5.80 -4.36
C LEU A 113 1.15 -7.08 -3.60
N ASP A 114 1.83 -8.17 -3.97
CA ASP A 114 1.91 -9.40 -3.18
C ASP A 114 2.74 -9.11 -1.92
N PHE A 115 2.11 -9.00 -0.76
CA PHE A 115 2.80 -8.62 0.47
C PHE A 115 3.74 -9.72 0.99
N PRO A 116 3.35 -11.00 1.05
CA PRO A 116 4.26 -12.10 1.40
C PRO A 116 5.53 -12.13 0.53
N LEU A 117 5.39 -11.96 -0.78
CA LEU A 117 6.52 -11.92 -1.69
C LEU A 117 7.39 -10.68 -1.47
N TRP A 118 6.79 -9.51 -1.28
CA TRP A 118 7.50 -8.29 -0.92
C TRP A 118 8.27 -8.45 0.40
N LYS A 119 7.61 -9.00 1.43
CA LYS A 119 8.21 -9.30 2.74
C LYS A 119 9.42 -10.25 2.64
N LYS A 120 9.38 -11.22 1.73
CA LYS A 120 10.50 -12.13 1.47
C LYS A 120 11.73 -11.41 0.88
N HIS A 121 11.51 -10.39 0.07
CA HIS A 121 12.58 -9.76 -0.71
C HIS A 121 13.10 -8.43 -0.13
N TYR A 122 12.34 -7.72 0.71
CA TYR A 122 12.65 -6.34 1.06
C TYR A 122 14.01 -6.13 1.74
N GLN A 123 14.53 -7.08 2.51
CA GLN A 123 15.83 -6.96 3.17
C GLN A 123 17.03 -7.30 2.27
N ASN A 124 16.82 -8.17 1.27
CA ASN A 124 17.91 -8.73 0.47
C ASN A 124 18.19 -7.93 -0.80
N VAL A 125 17.23 -7.16 -1.27
CA VAL A 125 17.26 -6.51 -2.59
C VAL A 125 17.36 -5.00 -2.49
N PHE A 126 17.20 -4.41 -1.29
CA PHE A 126 16.93 -3.01 -1.12
C PHE A 126 18.07 -2.21 -0.51
N LYS A 127 18.19 -0.98 -1.01
CA LYS A 127 19.01 0.03 -0.39
C LYS A 127 18.36 0.41 0.94
N LYS A 128 19.04 0.13 2.05
CA LYS A 128 18.60 0.60 3.37
C LYS A 128 18.60 2.12 3.38
N HIS A 129 17.44 2.71 3.65
CA HIS A 129 17.33 4.14 3.84
C HIS A 129 17.38 4.45 5.33
N LYS A 130 18.36 5.24 5.73
CA LYS A 130 18.47 5.72 7.11
C LYS A 130 17.65 6.98 7.23
N TYR A 131 16.63 6.99 8.06
CA TYR A 131 15.90 8.17 8.53
C TYR A 131 15.00 8.88 7.51
N ILE A 132 13.71 8.64 7.63
CA ILE A 132 12.67 9.54 7.11
C ILE A 132 12.11 10.27 8.33
N PRO A 133 12.45 11.53 8.58
CA PRO A 133 11.94 12.27 9.72
C PRO A 133 10.50 12.71 9.48
N HIS A 134 9.62 12.35 10.39
CA HIS A 134 8.24 12.80 10.42
C HIS A 134 8.07 13.86 11.52
N GLY A 135 8.48 15.10 11.23
CA GLY A 135 8.20 16.24 12.11
C GLY A 135 8.86 16.24 13.50
N GLY A 136 9.88 15.39 13.75
CA GLY A 136 10.65 15.39 15.00
C GLY A 136 10.13 14.51 16.12
N GLU A 137 8.93 13.91 15.99
CA GLU A 137 8.35 13.00 16.98
C GLU A 137 8.40 11.54 16.55
N GLN A 138 8.62 11.30 15.26
CA GLN A 138 8.70 9.98 14.66
C GLN A 138 9.83 9.92 13.63
N THR A 139 10.49 8.78 13.52
CA THR A 139 11.51 8.51 12.50
C THR A 139 11.36 7.09 12.00
N THR A 140 11.36 6.88 10.70
CA THR A 140 11.23 5.56 10.08
C THR A 140 12.57 5.06 9.56
N ASP A 141 12.95 3.83 9.93
CA ASP A 141 14.03 3.06 9.31
C ASP A 141 13.40 2.14 8.26
N ALA A 142 13.60 2.43 6.99
CA ALA A 142 12.93 1.76 5.89
C ALA A 142 13.90 1.32 4.79
N TYR A 143 13.44 0.39 3.97
CA TYR A 143 14.09 -0.03 2.74
C TYR A 143 13.30 0.52 1.55
N LEU A 144 14.00 1.02 0.54
CA LEU A 144 13.38 1.50 -0.70
C LEU A 144 13.58 0.52 -1.83
N MET A 145 12.51 0.21 -2.55
CA MET A 145 12.50 -0.58 -3.77
C MET A 145 11.96 0.24 -4.93
N SER A 146 12.64 0.21 -6.08
CA SER A 146 12.03 0.78 -7.28
C SER A 146 10.86 -0.06 -7.75
N LEU A 147 9.83 0.59 -8.30
CA LEU A 147 8.69 -0.10 -8.91
C LEU A 147 9.13 -1.05 -10.03
N SER A 148 10.16 -0.65 -10.82
CA SER A 148 10.71 -1.53 -11.86
C SER A 148 11.27 -2.83 -11.27
N LYS A 149 11.99 -2.76 -10.14
CA LYS A 149 12.50 -3.95 -9.46
C LYS A 149 11.38 -4.78 -8.83
N ALA A 150 10.35 -4.13 -8.27
CA ALA A 150 9.19 -4.82 -7.75
C ALA A 150 8.43 -5.60 -8.85
N LYS A 151 8.31 -5.02 -10.05
CA LYS A 151 7.72 -5.69 -11.23
C LYS A 151 8.58 -6.87 -11.69
N GLU A 152 9.89 -6.67 -11.81
CA GLU A 152 10.84 -7.75 -12.16
C GLU A 152 10.74 -8.95 -11.22
N LEU A 153 10.55 -8.71 -9.93
CA LEU A 153 10.41 -9.74 -8.91
C LEU A 153 9.01 -10.36 -8.83
N GLY A 154 8.04 -9.86 -9.61
CA GLY A 154 6.65 -10.30 -9.55
C GLY A 154 5.90 -9.85 -8.30
N ILE A 155 6.44 -8.87 -7.57
CA ILE A 155 5.79 -8.30 -6.38
C ILE A 155 4.59 -7.45 -6.78
N VAL A 156 4.68 -6.66 -7.86
CA VAL A 156 3.53 -5.94 -8.42
C VAL A 156 2.69 -6.92 -9.22
N LEU A 157 1.46 -7.16 -8.79
CA LEU A 157 0.51 -8.06 -9.46
C LEU A 157 -0.32 -7.32 -10.49
N TYR A 158 -0.80 -6.11 -10.13
CA TYR A 158 -1.65 -5.30 -10.99
C TYR A 158 -1.29 -3.82 -10.89
N GLU A 159 -1.45 -3.13 -12.01
CA GLU A 159 -1.47 -1.67 -12.12
C GLU A 159 -2.87 -1.25 -12.56
N ILE A 160 -3.48 -0.34 -11.81
CA ILE A 160 -4.83 0.14 -12.06
C ILE A 160 -4.76 1.64 -12.26
N ASP A 161 -5.11 2.10 -13.46
CA ASP A 161 -5.36 3.52 -13.71
C ASP A 161 -6.78 3.86 -13.22
N TYR A 162 -6.98 5.02 -12.60
CA TYR A 162 -8.28 5.45 -12.10
C TYR A 162 -8.55 6.92 -12.38
N ASP A 163 -9.82 7.31 -12.29
CA ASP A 163 -10.25 8.71 -12.39
C ASP A 163 -11.41 9.01 -11.42
N PHE A 164 -11.83 10.27 -11.40
CA PHE A 164 -12.93 10.77 -10.57
C PHE A 164 -13.95 11.49 -11.44
N ASP A 165 -15.22 11.04 -11.43
CA ASP A 165 -16.30 11.58 -12.26
C ASP A 165 -17.06 12.77 -11.62
N GLY A 166 -16.56 13.31 -10.51
CA GLY A 166 -17.21 14.36 -9.72
C GLY A 166 -18.07 13.81 -8.57
N LYS A 167 -18.29 12.51 -8.49
CA LYS A 167 -19.07 11.83 -7.46
C LYS A 167 -18.30 10.67 -6.81
N LYS A 168 -17.65 9.83 -7.62
CA LYS A 168 -16.92 8.65 -7.14
C LYS A 168 -15.64 8.43 -7.95
N TYR A 169 -14.70 7.71 -7.34
CA TYR A 169 -13.52 7.18 -8.02
C TYR A 169 -13.90 5.88 -8.76
N TYR A 170 -13.29 5.63 -9.91
CA TYR A 170 -13.50 4.42 -10.71
C TYR A 170 -12.23 4.03 -11.46
N GLY A 171 -12.06 2.72 -11.71
CA GLY A 171 -10.96 2.18 -12.48
C GLY A 171 -11.18 2.38 -13.98
N LEU A 172 -10.09 2.68 -14.70
CA LEU A 172 -10.08 2.86 -16.15
C LEU A 172 -9.50 1.64 -16.85
N ASN A 173 -8.29 1.25 -16.43
CA ASN A 173 -7.53 0.14 -16.99
C ASN A 173 -6.94 -0.68 -15.88
N VAL A 174 -6.94 -2.00 -16.04
CA VAL A 174 -6.22 -2.95 -15.19
C VAL A 174 -5.20 -3.66 -16.07
N SER A 175 -3.94 -3.60 -15.71
CA SER A 175 -2.86 -4.30 -16.42
C SER A 175 -2.03 -5.15 -15.47
N GLU A 176 -1.70 -6.36 -15.91
CA GLU A 176 -0.64 -7.14 -15.28
C GLU A 176 0.71 -6.58 -15.73
N PRO A 177 1.68 -6.38 -14.80
CA PRO A 177 3.01 -5.96 -15.21
C PRO A 177 3.60 -7.02 -16.12
N THR A 178 4.09 -6.60 -17.27
CA THR A 178 4.75 -7.48 -18.23
C THR A 178 5.93 -8.13 -17.51
N LYS A 179 5.86 -9.43 -17.24
CA LYS A 179 7.02 -10.20 -16.77
C LYS A 179 8.05 -10.11 -17.87
N GLN A 180 9.08 -9.28 -17.72
CA GLN A 180 10.25 -9.36 -18.56
C GLN A 180 10.87 -10.72 -18.29
N LEU A 181 10.68 -11.64 -19.22
CA LEU A 181 11.43 -12.89 -19.24
C LEU A 181 12.90 -12.50 -19.33
N VAL A 182 13.59 -12.57 -18.19
CA VAL A 182 15.06 -12.47 -18.16
C VAL A 182 15.55 -13.73 -18.84
N SER A 183 15.96 -13.56 -20.10
CA SER A 183 16.64 -14.59 -20.89
C SER A 183 18.08 -14.77 -20.41
#